data_2f4be9e4205e9aa54bbe6d1ed31aa675
#
_entry.id   2f4be9e4205e9aa54bbe6d1ed31aa675
#
_cell.length_a   1.000
_cell.length_b   1.000
_cell.length_c   1.000
_cell.angle_alpha   90.00
_cell.angle_beta   90.00
_cell.angle_gamma   90.00
#
_symmetry.space_group_name_H-M   'P 1'
#
loop_
_entity.id
_entity.type
_entity.pdbx_description
1 polymer ?
#
loop_
_entity_poly.entity_id
_entity_poly.type
_entity_poly.pdbx_seq_one_letter_code
_entity_poly.pdbx_strand_id
1 'polypeptide(L)'
;MCKLMLFSLLFASALLAQDPGEKIRVIAFGAHPDDCDIRAGGTAALFARMGHHVKFVAVTNGDAGHQSEGGGALAKRRRAEAIESGRRLGVTYEVLDNHDGELLPTMTVREQIIRRIRQWNADVVLAPRPNDYHPDHRYTGVLVQDAAYMVVVPNICPDTPPLRKNPVFLYFEDDFQRPNPFRPDVAVDIDSVFMNKIRALDAHVSQVYEWLPWVDGLLDQVPKDPAERLNWLASRPEQPMGTALRQSLEKWYGPAKGAQVKHTEAFEVCEYGRQPGNDDIRKLFPMLGK
;
A
#
# COMPACT_ATOMS: atom_id res chain seq x y z
N MET A 1 -62.69 39.73 28.35
CA MET A 1 -61.94 38.49 28.67
C MET A 1 -61.16 38.09 27.43
N CYS A 2 -59.91 38.50 27.42
CA CYS A 2 -58.98 38.22 26.28
C CYS A 2 -58.09 37.04 26.69
N LYS A 3 -58.20 35.91 25.93
CA LYS A 3 -57.33 34.74 26.14
C LYS A 3 -56.04 34.90 25.36
N LEU A 4 -54.94 35.07 26.07
CA LEU A 4 -53.58 35.03 25.51
C LEU A 4 -53.21 33.57 25.23
N MET A 5 -53.02 33.23 23.95
CA MET A 5 -52.39 31.93 23.56
C MET A 5 -50.88 32.08 23.50
N LEU A 6 -50.20 31.39 24.41
CA LEU A 6 -48.76 31.23 24.40
C LEU A 6 -48.34 30.18 23.37
N PHE A 7 -47.68 30.59 22.28
CA PHE A 7 -47.01 29.69 21.34
C PHE A 7 -45.62 29.34 21.87
N SER A 8 -45.46 28.12 22.34
CA SER A 8 -44.12 27.57 22.66
C SER A 8 -43.43 27.14 21.37
N LEU A 9 -42.40 27.88 20.95
CA LEU A 9 -41.45 27.45 19.90
C LEU A 9 -40.52 26.39 20.49
N LEU A 10 -40.71 25.15 20.10
CA LEU A 10 -39.74 24.09 20.27
C LEU A 10 -38.62 24.28 19.23
N PHE A 11 -37.44 24.78 19.68
CA PHE A 11 -36.21 24.71 18.93
C PHE A 11 -35.74 23.27 18.91
N ALA A 12 -35.98 22.54 17.84
CA ALA A 12 -35.30 21.28 17.55
C ALA A 12 -33.87 21.60 17.14
N SER A 13 -32.91 21.37 18.06
CA SER A 13 -31.49 21.38 17.76
C SER A 13 -31.21 20.21 16.82
N ALA A 14 -31.18 20.46 15.50
CA ALA A 14 -30.63 19.52 14.56
C ALA A 14 -29.12 19.35 14.91
N LEU A 15 -28.75 18.22 15.51
CA LEU A 15 -27.38 17.75 15.48
C LEU A 15 -27.00 17.63 14.01
N LEU A 16 -26.21 18.58 13.49
CA LEU A 16 -25.50 18.43 12.25
C LEU A 16 -24.55 17.24 12.44
N ALA A 17 -24.96 16.07 11.92
CA ALA A 17 -24.04 14.99 11.70
C ALA A 17 -22.90 15.58 10.86
N GLN A 18 -21.67 15.56 11.40
CA GLN A 18 -20.49 15.90 10.63
C GLN A 18 -20.52 15.02 9.40
N ASP A 19 -20.49 15.62 8.23
CA ASP A 19 -20.33 14.97 6.95
C ASP A 19 -19.09 14.06 7.08
N PRO A 20 -19.22 12.71 6.92
CA PRO A 20 -18.05 11.86 7.04
C PRO A 20 -17.13 12.26 5.88
N GLY A 21 -16.05 12.96 6.19
CA GLY A 21 -15.11 13.56 5.24
C GLY A 21 -14.81 12.60 4.09
N GLU A 22 -14.60 13.14 2.89
CA GLU A 22 -14.40 12.39 1.66
C GLU A 22 -13.38 11.26 1.90
N LYS A 23 -13.77 10.01 1.63
CA LYS A 23 -12.95 8.84 1.90
C LYS A 23 -11.78 8.79 0.93
N ILE A 24 -10.58 8.78 1.45
CA ILE A 24 -9.36 8.64 0.66
C ILE A 24 -9.32 7.25 0.02
N ARG A 25 -8.92 7.20 -1.24
CA ARG A 25 -8.82 5.97 -2.04
C ARG A 25 -7.36 5.75 -2.42
N VAL A 26 -6.73 4.80 -1.75
CA VAL A 26 -5.34 4.39 -2.00
C VAL A 26 -5.33 3.15 -2.89
N ILE A 27 -4.49 3.14 -3.92
CA ILE A 27 -4.17 1.95 -4.70
C ILE A 27 -2.67 1.71 -4.67
N ALA A 28 -2.24 0.50 -4.38
CA ALA A 28 -0.84 0.10 -4.34
C ALA A 28 -0.59 -1.01 -5.36
N PHE A 29 0.46 -0.86 -6.15
CA PHE A 29 0.91 -1.86 -7.11
C PHE A 29 2.20 -2.51 -6.62
N GLY A 30 2.16 -3.81 -6.35
CA GLY A 30 3.33 -4.66 -6.18
C GLY A 30 3.58 -5.44 -7.46
N ALA A 31 4.79 -5.93 -7.68
CA ALA A 31 5.06 -6.85 -8.78
C ALA A 31 4.44 -8.21 -8.50
N HIS A 32 4.60 -8.71 -7.27
CA HIS A 32 4.17 -10.04 -6.84
C HIS A 32 3.08 -10.01 -5.77
N PRO A 33 2.34 -11.13 -5.56
CA PRO A 33 1.34 -11.25 -4.49
C PRO A 33 2.01 -11.36 -3.10
N ASP A 34 2.45 -10.27 -2.51
CA ASP A 34 3.01 -10.05 -1.16
C ASP A 34 3.72 -8.69 -1.06
N ASP A 35 4.20 -8.11 -2.16
CA ASP A 35 4.99 -6.87 -2.14
C ASP A 35 4.28 -5.71 -1.44
N CYS A 36 2.97 -5.54 -1.74
CA CYS A 36 2.19 -4.47 -1.11
C CYS A 36 2.06 -4.67 0.40
N ASP A 37 1.95 -5.92 0.85
CA ASP A 37 1.87 -6.28 2.26
C ASP A 37 3.18 -5.99 2.98
N ILE A 38 4.29 -6.32 2.33
CA ILE A 38 5.64 -6.08 2.86
C ILE A 38 5.92 -4.57 2.96
N ARG A 39 5.54 -3.79 1.94
CA ARG A 39 5.94 -2.39 1.81
C ARG A 39 4.94 -1.38 2.38
N ALA A 40 3.66 -1.75 2.47
CA ALA A 40 2.59 -0.83 2.86
C ALA A 40 1.47 -1.47 3.71
N GLY A 41 1.67 -2.70 4.23
CA GLY A 41 0.63 -3.43 4.96
C GLY A 41 0.18 -2.73 6.24
N GLY A 42 1.10 -2.14 7.00
CA GLY A 42 0.79 -1.36 8.20
C GLY A 42 0.04 -0.06 7.87
N THR A 43 0.52 0.68 6.87
CA THR A 43 -0.15 1.90 6.38
C THR A 43 -1.55 1.60 5.86
N ALA A 44 -1.71 0.50 5.12
CA ALA A 44 -3.02 0.04 4.64
C ALA A 44 -3.97 -0.30 5.78
N ALA A 45 -3.49 -0.98 6.82
CA ALA A 45 -4.28 -1.27 8.02
C ALA A 45 -4.73 0.01 8.76
N LEU A 46 -3.87 1.05 8.79
CA LEU A 46 -4.24 2.36 9.35
C LEU A 46 -5.34 3.03 8.52
N PHE A 47 -5.21 3.08 7.20
CA PHE A 47 -6.25 3.62 6.32
C PHE A 47 -7.58 2.87 6.48
N ALA A 48 -7.56 1.54 6.47
CA ALA A 48 -8.75 0.71 6.64
C ALA A 48 -9.43 0.96 8.01
N ARG A 49 -8.64 1.02 9.09
CA ARG A 49 -9.12 1.33 10.44
C ARG A 49 -9.78 2.71 10.54
N MET A 50 -9.33 3.67 9.75
CA MET A 50 -9.89 5.02 9.66
C MET A 50 -11.09 5.11 8.70
N GLY A 51 -11.51 4.00 8.09
CA GLY A 51 -12.66 3.92 7.19
C GLY A 51 -12.38 4.38 5.76
N HIS A 52 -11.12 4.53 5.37
CA HIS A 52 -10.70 4.80 4.01
C HIS A 52 -10.63 3.53 3.16
N HIS A 53 -10.47 3.67 1.85
CA HIS A 53 -10.45 2.55 0.92
C HIS A 53 -9.04 2.28 0.43
N VAL A 54 -8.58 1.04 0.56
CA VAL A 54 -7.28 0.59 0.05
C VAL A 54 -7.47 -0.59 -0.90
N LYS A 55 -6.75 -0.58 -2.02
CA LYS A 55 -6.66 -1.69 -2.95
C LYS A 55 -5.19 -2.03 -3.20
N PHE A 56 -4.84 -3.30 -3.02
CA PHE A 56 -3.57 -3.88 -3.45
C PHE A 56 -3.75 -4.56 -4.80
N VAL A 57 -2.78 -4.41 -5.67
CA VAL A 57 -2.75 -5.03 -6.99
C VAL A 57 -1.36 -5.65 -7.19
N ALA A 58 -1.28 -6.97 -7.29
CA ALA A 58 -0.09 -7.64 -7.79
C ALA A 58 -0.15 -7.65 -9.33
N VAL A 59 0.91 -7.14 -9.98
CA VAL A 59 0.95 -7.02 -11.44
C VAL A 59 1.24 -8.37 -12.09
N THR A 60 1.96 -9.27 -11.42
CA THR A 60 2.15 -10.66 -11.84
C THR A 60 1.36 -11.63 -10.96
N ASN A 61 1.19 -12.86 -11.43
CA ASN A 61 0.46 -13.91 -10.70
C ASN A 61 1.34 -14.74 -9.74
N GLY A 62 2.66 -14.50 -9.74
CA GLY A 62 3.60 -15.15 -8.84
C GLY A 62 3.88 -16.63 -9.12
N ASP A 63 3.67 -17.09 -10.36
CA ASP A 63 3.73 -18.50 -10.75
C ASP A 63 5.15 -19.10 -10.86
N ALA A 64 6.21 -18.28 -10.66
CA ALA A 64 7.59 -18.73 -10.68
C ALA A 64 8.34 -18.60 -9.34
N GLY A 65 7.78 -17.87 -8.36
CA GLY A 65 8.45 -17.55 -7.10
C GLY A 65 8.29 -18.63 -6.02
N HIS A 66 8.87 -19.84 -6.23
CA HIS A 66 8.91 -20.88 -5.21
C HIS A 66 9.95 -21.96 -5.58
N GLN A 67 10.58 -22.63 -4.57
CA GLN A 67 11.65 -23.59 -4.78
C GLN A 67 11.20 -24.95 -5.32
N SER A 68 9.92 -25.30 -5.20
CA SER A 68 9.41 -26.64 -5.57
C SER A 68 8.05 -26.65 -6.27
N GLU A 69 7.33 -25.54 -6.25
CA GLU A 69 6.05 -25.37 -6.95
C GLU A 69 6.21 -24.35 -8.08
N GLY A 70 5.33 -24.41 -9.10
CA GLY A 70 5.34 -23.47 -10.20
C GLY A 70 4.07 -23.51 -11.05
N GLY A 71 4.00 -22.58 -12.01
CA GLY A 71 2.92 -22.48 -12.97
C GLY A 71 1.56 -22.21 -12.32
N GLY A 72 0.49 -22.65 -12.98
CA GLY A 72 -0.88 -22.38 -12.57
C GLY A 72 -1.25 -22.86 -11.15
N ALA A 73 -0.59 -23.90 -10.64
CA ALA A 73 -0.82 -24.37 -9.28
C ALA A 73 -0.34 -23.36 -8.24
N LEU A 74 0.88 -22.85 -8.41
CA LEU A 74 1.45 -21.81 -7.54
C LEU A 74 0.68 -20.49 -7.69
N ALA A 75 0.36 -20.06 -8.92
CA ALA A 75 -0.43 -18.86 -9.15
C ALA A 75 -1.78 -18.90 -8.41
N LYS A 76 -2.48 -20.04 -8.47
CA LYS A 76 -3.74 -20.23 -7.74
C LYS A 76 -3.54 -20.14 -6.22
N ARG A 77 -2.49 -20.75 -5.69
CA ARG A 77 -2.13 -20.74 -4.26
C ARG A 77 -1.84 -19.30 -3.82
N ARG A 78 -0.92 -18.60 -4.48
CA ARG A 78 -0.51 -17.24 -4.14
C ARG A 78 -1.66 -16.24 -4.27
N ARG A 79 -2.55 -16.42 -5.26
CA ARG A 79 -3.79 -15.61 -5.35
C ARG A 79 -4.69 -15.81 -4.13
N ALA A 80 -4.87 -17.04 -3.65
CA ALA A 80 -5.68 -17.31 -2.46
C ALA A 80 -5.05 -16.71 -1.19
N GLU A 81 -3.74 -16.80 -1.05
CA GLU A 81 -2.97 -16.20 0.04
C GLU A 81 -3.12 -14.66 0.05
N ALA A 82 -2.99 -14.01 -1.12
CA ALA A 82 -3.15 -12.57 -1.27
C ALA A 82 -4.58 -12.09 -0.91
N ILE A 83 -5.61 -12.82 -1.34
CA ILE A 83 -7.00 -12.50 -0.99
C ILE A 83 -7.22 -12.63 0.53
N GLU A 84 -6.68 -13.66 1.16
CA GLU A 84 -6.75 -13.84 2.62
C GLU A 84 -5.99 -12.73 3.37
N SER A 85 -4.80 -12.33 2.89
CA SER A 85 -4.08 -11.19 3.44
C SER A 85 -4.91 -9.90 3.37
N GLY A 86 -5.48 -9.61 2.20
CA GLY A 86 -6.36 -8.46 2.03
C GLY A 86 -7.55 -8.48 3.00
N ARG A 87 -8.16 -9.63 3.22
CA ARG A 87 -9.25 -9.81 4.19
C ARG A 87 -8.79 -9.49 5.63
N ARG A 88 -7.60 -9.92 6.01
CA ARG A 88 -7.02 -9.65 7.34
C ARG A 88 -6.68 -8.18 7.56
N LEU A 89 -6.26 -7.46 6.51
CA LEU A 89 -5.99 -6.01 6.55
C LEU A 89 -7.25 -5.15 6.43
N GLY A 90 -8.37 -5.71 5.93
CA GLY A 90 -9.56 -4.94 5.59
C GLY A 90 -9.41 -4.17 4.27
N VAL A 91 -8.62 -4.68 3.32
CA VAL A 91 -8.35 -4.08 2.01
C VAL A 91 -8.81 -5.00 0.87
N THR A 92 -9.04 -4.43 -0.31
CA THR A 92 -9.29 -5.21 -1.52
C THR A 92 -7.94 -5.67 -2.09
N TYR A 93 -7.83 -6.94 -2.47
CA TYR A 93 -6.65 -7.46 -3.16
C TYR A 93 -7.01 -8.01 -4.54
N GLU A 94 -6.27 -7.60 -5.57
CA GLU A 94 -6.38 -8.10 -6.94
C GLU A 94 -5.02 -8.62 -7.41
N VAL A 95 -5.01 -9.77 -8.08
CA VAL A 95 -3.81 -10.36 -8.69
C VAL A 95 -4.06 -10.46 -10.18
N LEU A 96 -3.24 -9.75 -10.99
CA LEU A 96 -3.31 -9.84 -12.45
C LEU A 96 -2.67 -11.14 -12.93
N ASP A 97 -2.86 -11.47 -14.21
CA ASP A 97 -2.45 -12.77 -14.77
C ASP A 97 -1.25 -12.63 -15.73
N ASN A 98 -0.31 -11.73 -15.40
CA ASN A 98 0.98 -11.69 -16.09
C ASN A 98 1.94 -12.67 -15.38
N HIS A 99 2.80 -13.36 -16.15
CA HIS A 99 3.74 -14.34 -15.59
C HIS A 99 4.83 -13.67 -14.75
N ASP A 100 5.17 -14.32 -13.65
CA ASP A 100 6.26 -13.94 -12.74
C ASP A 100 7.62 -14.17 -13.40
N GLY A 101 8.52 -13.20 -13.31
CA GLY A 101 9.83 -13.21 -13.97
C GLY A 101 9.81 -12.78 -15.44
N GLU A 102 8.63 -12.61 -16.04
CA GLU A 102 8.47 -12.30 -17.46
C GLU A 102 7.79 -10.96 -17.73
N LEU A 103 7.59 -10.14 -16.70
CA LEU A 103 6.93 -8.84 -16.85
C LEU A 103 7.76 -7.92 -17.74
N LEU A 104 7.12 -7.37 -18.77
CA LEU A 104 7.69 -6.34 -19.65
C LEU A 104 6.79 -5.10 -19.64
N PRO A 105 7.35 -3.88 -19.83
CA PRO A 105 6.58 -2.65 -19.86
C PRO A 105 5.85 -2.48 -21.20
N THR A 106 4.94 -3.39 -21.49
CA THR A 106 4.12 -3.37 -22.72
C THR A 106 2.94 -2.43 -22.61
N MET A 107 2.39 -2.02 -23.76
CA MET A 107 1.16 -1.22 -23.83
C MET A 107 0.00 -1.92 -23.12
N THR A 108 -0.14 -3.23 -23.30
CA THR A 108 -1.21 -4.03 -22.69
C THR A 108 -1.18 -3.94 -21.16
N VAL A 109 -0.01 -4.13 -20.55
CA VAL A 109 0.12 -4.08 -19.07
C VAL A 109 -0.07 -2.63 -18.57
N ARG A 110 0.49 -1.62 -19.27
CA ARG A 110 0.27 -0.22 -18.93
C ARG A 110 -1.22 0.14 -18.93
N GLU A 111 -1.96 -0.28 -19.91
CA GLU A 111 -3.41 -0.06 -19.97
C GLU A 111 -4.16 -0.80 -18.86
N GLN A 112 -3.73 -2.00 -18.45
CA GLN A 112 -4.27 -2.67 -17.27
C GLN A 112 -4.13 -1.80 -16.03
N ILE A 113 -2.98 -1.19 -15.80
CA ILE A 113 -2.69 -0.31 -14.65
C ILE A 113 -3.52 0.97 -14.72
N ILE A 114 -3.56 1.65 -15.88
CA ILE A 114 -4.35 2.87 -16.09
C ILE A 114 -5.82 2.63 -15.74
N ARG A 115 -6.42 1.53 -16.25
CA ARG A 115 -7.82 1.19 -15.96
C ARG A 115 -8.06 0.99 -14.46
N ARG A 116 -7.15 0.31 -13.73
CA ARG A 116 -7.30 0.08 -12.28
C ARG A 116 -7.25 1.37 -11.49
N ILE A 117 -6.31 2.27 -11.81
CA ILE A 117 -6.20 3.58 -11.16
C ILE A 117 -7.50 4.38 -11.38
N ARG A 118 -8.02 4.41 -12.62
CA ARG A 118 -9.25 5.11 -12.97
C ARG A 118 -10.48 4.51 -12.31
N GLN A 119 -10.68 3.20 -12.41
CA GLN A 119 -11.81 2.48 -11.80
C GLN A 119 -11.84 2.61 -10.28
N TRP A 120 -10.65 2.65 -9.66
CA TRP A 120 -10.52 2.89 -8.22
C TRP A 120 -10.78 4.34 -7.85
N ASN A 121 -10.74 5.27 -8.78
CA ASN A 121 -10.78 6.72 -8.56
C ASN A 121 -9.75 7.14 -7.50
N ALA A 122 -8.48 6.75 -7.73
CA ALA A 122 -7.42 6.87 -6.75
C ALA A 122 -7.07 8.32 -6.41
N ASP A 123 -6.83 8.60 -5.12
CA ASP A 123 -6.21 9.83 -4.62
C ASP A 123 -4.69 9.66 -4.45
N VAL A 124 -4.28 8.44 -4.07
CA VAL A 124 -2.90 8.04 -3.82
C VAL A 124 -2.61 6.75 -4.58
N VAL A 125 -1.48 6.73 -5.27
CA VAL A 125 -0.94 5.54 -5.96
C VAL A 125 0.43 5.23 -5.37
N LEU A 126 0.63 3.99 -4.92
CA LEU A 126 1.90 3.50 -4.38
C LEU A 126 2.48 2.46 -5.34
N ALA A 127 3.81 2.43 -5.54
CA ALA A 127 4.48 1.47 -6.41
C ALA A 127 5.98 1.32 -6.03
N PRO A 128 6.70 0.29 -6.53
CA PRO A 128 8.15 0.24 -6.44
C PRO A 128 8.80 1.36 -7.27
N ARG A 129 10.05 1.69 -6.94
CA ARG A 129 10.88 2.55 -7.80
C ARG A 129 11.32 1.79 -9.07
N PRO A 130 11.66 2.49 -10.18
CA PRO A 130 12.17 1.84 -11.39
C PRO A 130 13.59 1.27 -11.27
N ASN A 131 14.24 1.36 -10.12
CA ASN A 131 15.55 0.80 -9.83
C ASN A 131 15.43 -0.15 -8.63
N ASP A 132 15.47 -1.44 -8.92
CA ASP A 132 15.29 -2.52 -7.97
C ASP A 132 16.09 -3.74 -8.47
N TYR A 133 16.36 -4.74 -7.59
CA TYR A 133 17.05 -5.96 -8.00
C TYR A 133 16.22 -6.82 -8.95
N HIS A 134 14.88 -6.87 -8.75
CA HIS A 134 14.00 -7.72 -9.51
C HIS A 134 13.51 -7.00 -10.77
N PRO A 135 13.56 -7.63 -11.97
CA PRO A 135 13.05 -7.01 -13.20
C PRO A 135 11.57 -6.63 -13.11
N ASP A 136 10.72 -7.48 -12.53
CA ASP A 136 9.29 -7.23 -12.42
C ASP A 136 9.00 -6.04 -11.48
N HIS A 137 9.77 -5.84 -10.41
CA HIS A 137 9.67 -4.63 -9.58
C HIS A 137 10.00 -3.39 -10.39
N ARG A 138 11.13 -3.40 -11.13
CA ARG A 138 11.51 -2.26 -11.99
C ARG A 138 10.43 -1.94 -13.00
N TYR A 139 9.93 -2.97 -13.71
CA TYR A 139 8.92 -2.75 -14.75
C TYR A 139 7.56 -2.38 -14.19
N THR A 140 7.16 -2.87 -13.01
CA THR A 140 5.99 -2.35 -12.29
C THR A 140 6.16 -0.86 -11.99
N GLY A 141 7.33 -0.45 -11.48
CA GLY A 141 7.65 0.97 -11.25
C GLY A 141 7.57 1.81 -12.51
N VAL A 142 8.18 1.36 -13.61
CA VAL A 142 8.13 2.04 -14.93
C VAL A 142 6.70 2.15 -15.44
N LEU A 143 5.92 1.06 -15.40
CA LEU A 143 4.54 1.03 -15.88
C LEU A 143 3.62 1.97 -15.10
N VAL A 144 3.81 2.07 -13.78
CA VAL A 144 3.04 2.99 -12.94
C VAL A 144 3.48 4.44 -13.18
N GLN A 145 4.78 4.71 -13.35
CA GLN A 145 5.27 6.03 -13.78
C GLN A 145 4.66 6.47 -15.11
N ASP A 146 4.68 5.59 -16.11
CA ASP A 146 4.09 5.84 -17.41
C ASP A 146 2.59 6.15 -17.32
N ALA A 147 1.88 5.51 -16.38
CA ALA A 147 0.47 5.74 -16.15
C ALA A 147 0.18 7.11 -15.53
N ALA A 148 1.12 7.74 -14.82
CA ALA A 148 0.89 8.93 -14.02
C ALA A 148 0.29 10.13 -14.79
N TYR A 149 0.74 10.35 -16.03
CA TYR A 149 0.11 11.34 -16.90
C TYR A 149 -1.13 10.79 -17.61
N MET A 150 -1.09 9.51 -18.02
CA MET A 150 -2.10 8.90 -18.90
C MET A 150 -3.47 8.72 -18.21
N VAL A 151 -3.53 8.65 -16.89
CA VAL A 151 -4.79 8.45 -16.15
C VAL A 151 -5.77 9.60 -16.32
N VAL A 152 -5.32 10.80 -16.71
CA VAL A 152 -6.17 11.98 -16.96
C VAL A 152 -6.42 12.24 -18.46
N VAL A 153 -5.82 11.46 -19.37
CA VAL A 153 -5.92 11.65 -20.82
C VAL A 153 -7.14 10.90 -21.38
N PRO A 154 -8.19 11.57 -21.88
CA PRO A 154 -9.45 10.91 -22.26
C PRO A 154 -9.33 9.87 -23.37
N ASN A 155 -8.44 10.08 -24.33
CA ASN A 155 -8.28 9.20 -25.50
C ASN A 155 -7.37 7.97 -25.23
N ILE A 156 -6.80 7.87 -24.03
CA ILE A 156 -6.10 6.66 -23.59
C ILE A 156 -7.10 5.82 -22.78
N CYS A 157 -7.24 4.53 -23.09
CA CYS A 157 -8.24 3.64 -22.50
C CYS A 157 -9.65 4.29 -22.49
N PRO A 158 -10.23 4.64 -23.64
CA PRO A 158 -11.48 5.40 -23.72
C PRO A 158 -12.71 4.64 -23.19
N ASP A 159 -12.56 3.33 -22.98
CA ASP A 159 -13.52 2.45 -22.32
C ASP A 159 -13.64 2.67 -20.80
N THR A 160 -12.72 3.42 -20.21
CA THR A 160 -12.69 3.74 -18.78
C THR A 160 -12.53 5.24 -18.59
N PRO A 161 -13.51 5.93 -17.96
CA PRO A 161 -13.48 7.39 -17.82
C PRO A 161 -12.17 7.91 -17.19
N PRO A 162 -11.60 9.00 -17.72
CA PRO A 162 -10.36 9.58 -17.18
C PRO A 162 -10.62 10.20 -15.81
N LEU A 163 -9.58 10.24 -14.97
CA LEU A 163 -9.64 10.94 -13.71
C LEU A 163 -9.74 12.47 -13.94
N ARG A 164 -10.53 13.15 -13.11
CA ARG A 164 -10.65 14.61 -13.14
C ARG A 164 -9.51 15.31 -12.39
N LYS A 165 -8.89 14.62 -11.44
CA LYS A 165 -7.77 15.09 -10.64
C LYS A 165 -6.68 14.01 -10.68
N ASN A 166 -5.46 14.42 -11.01
CA ASN A 166 -4.35 13.47 -11.00
C ASN A 166 -4.01 13.06 -9.55
N PRO A 167 -3.86 11.76 -9.26
CA PRO A 167 -3.42 11.29 -7.95
C PRO A 167 -2.02 11.79 -7.56
N VAL A 168 -1.69 11.67 -6.29
CA VAL A 168 -0.30 11.69 -5.83
C VAL A 168 0.29 10.29 -5.98
N PHE A 169 1.42 10.19 -6.68
CA PHE A 169 2.17 8.95 -6.84
C PHE A 169 3.35 8.95 -5.87
N LEU A 170 3.56 7.83 -5.19
CA LEU A 170 4.68 7.64 -4.27
C LEU A 170 5.30 6.26 -4.49
N TYR A 171 6.60 6.18 -4.21
CA TYR A 171 7.35 4.95 -4.24
C TYR A 171 7.43 4.31 -2.86
N PHE A 172 7.44 2.98 -2.83
CA PHE A 172 7.79 2.20 -1.64
C PHE A 172 9.24 2.42 -1.23
N GLU A 173 9.50 2.28 0.06
CA GLU A 173 10.86 2.23 0.60
C GLU A 173 11.64 1.06 0.03
N ASP A 174 12.90 1.31 -0.33
CA ASP A 174 13.89 0.32 -0.73
C ASP A 174 15.30 0.73 -0.27
N ASP A 175 16.28 -0.17 -0.47
CA ASP A 175 17.66 0.02 -0.03
C ASP A 175 18.63 0.38 -1.16
N PHE A 176 18.13 0.58 -2.39
CA PHE A 176 18.98 0.86 -3.54
C PHE A 176 19.49 2.29 -3.53
N GLN A 177 20.82 2.41 -3.71
CA GLN A 177 21.51 3.70 -3.64
C GLN A 177 21.73 4.34 -5.02
N ARG A 178 21.54 3.60 -6.10
CA ARG A 178 21.83 4.06 -7.47
C ARG A 178 20.59 3.88 -8.35
N PRO A 179 20.27 4.86 -9.24
CA PRO A 179 20.98 6.12 -9.46
C PRO A 179 20.92 7.10 -8.29
N ASN A 180 19.86 7.05 -7.47
CA ASN A 180 19.66 7.90 -6.29
C ASN A 180 19.24 7.05 -5.09
N PRO A 181 19.69 7.37 -3.86
CA PRO A 181 19.16 6.73 -2.66
C PRO A 181 17.68 7.07 -2.47
N PHE A 182 16.95 6.19 -1.78
CA PHE A 182 15.58 6.43 -1.39
C PHE A 182 15.46 7.65 -0.47
N ARG A 183 14.47 8.50 -0.72
CA ARG A 183 14.18 9.68 0.09
C ARG A 183 12.86 9.50 0.84
N PRO A 184 12.86 9.34 2.17
CA PRO A 184 11.65 9.14 2.95
C PRO A 184 10.87 10.45 3.14
N ASP A 185 10.13 10.89 2.09
CA ASP A 185 9.33 12.13 2.15
C ASP A 185 8.17 12.00 3.13
N VAL A 186 7.57 10.81 3.21
CA VAL A 186 6.48 10.46 4.12
C VAL A 186 6.87 9.21 4.89
N ALA A 187 7.02 9.31 6.21
CA ALA A 187 7.24 8.17 7.10
C ALA A 187 6.03 7.99 8.02
N VAL A 188 5.48 6.77 8.05
CA VAL A 188 4.27 6.42 8.80
C VAL A 188 4.61 5.56 10.00
N ASP A 189 4.23 5.99 11.19
CA ASP A 189 4.27 5.21 12.43
C ASP A 189 3.23 4.08 12.35
N ILE A 190 3.70 2.83 12.27
CA ILE A 190 2.84 1.64 12.22
C ILE A 190 2.87 0.81 13.52
N ASP A 191 3.47 1.29 14.60
CA ASP A 191 3.58 0.55 15.87
C ASP A 191 2.23 -0.01 16.33
N SER A 192 1.15 0.79 16.23
CA SER A 192 -0.19 0.38 16.67
C SER A 192 -0.87 -0.69 15.80
N VAL A 193 -0.32 -0.97 14.63
CA VAL A 193 -0.83 -1.93 13.64
C VAL A 193 0.22 -2.92 13.15
N PHE A 194 1.41 -2.90 13.72
CA PHE A 194 2.50 -3.81 13.34
C PHE A 194 2.04 -5.27 13.32
N MET A 195 1.36 -5.72 14.37
CA MET A 195 0.84 -7.09 14.43
C MET A 195 -0.31 -7.35 13.42
N ASN A 196 -1.00 -6.32 12.93
CA ASN A 196 -1.95 -6.48 11.82
C ASN A 196 -1.21 -6.78 10.51
N LYS A 197 -0.12 -6.06 10.24
CA LYS A 197 0.80 -6.34 9.12
C LYS A 197 1.36 -7.75 9.20
N ILE A 198 1.88 -8.17 10.36
CA ILE A 198 2.43 -9.53 10.55
C ILE A 198 1.36 -10.60 10.30
N ARG A 199 0.12 -10.41 10.80
CA ARG A 199 -0.97 -11.36 10.52
C ARG A 199 -1.37 -11.40 9.05
N ALA A 200 -1.24 -10.30 8.32
CA ALA A 200 -1.47 -10.28 6.89
C ALA A 200 -0.38 -11.05 6.14
N LEU A 201 0.88 -10.80 6.46
CA LEU A 201 2.02 -11.52 5.91
C LEU A 201 1.96 -13.03 6.20
N ASP A 202 1.48 -13.44 7.39
CA ASP A 202 1.25 -14.83 7.75
C ASP A 202 0.28 -15.57 6.79
N ALA A 203 -0.56 -14.86 6.06
CA ALA A 203 -1.40 -15.46 5.03
C ALA A 203 -0.61 -15.92 3.78
N HIS A 204 0.53 -15.29 3.49
CA HIS A 204 1.40 -15.63 2.36
C HIS A 204 2.33 -16.81 2.72
N VAL A 205 1.75 -17.95 3.09
CA VAL A 205 2.48 -19.13 3.60
C VAL A 205 3.57 -19.59 2.64
N SER A 206 3.27 -19.64 1.33
CA SER A 206 4.23 -20.04 0.29
C SER A 206 5.46 -19.13 0.24
N GLN A 207 5.33 -17.89 0.70
CA GLN A 207 6.41 -16.90 0.65
C GLN A 207 7.13 -16.79 1.98
N VAL A 208 6.43 -16.43 3.07
CA VAL A 208 7.08 -16.08 4.33
C VAL A 208 7.59 -17.27 5.12
N TYR A 209 7.10 -18.50 4.85
CA TYR A 209 7.52 -19.73 5.53
C TYR A 209 8.19 -20.75 4.62
N GLU A 210 8.18 -20.54 3.30
CA GLU A 210 8.73 -21.48 2.33
C GLU A 210 9.78 -20.82 1.46
N TRP A 211 9.38 -19.96 0.49
CA TRP A 211 10.27 -19.38 -0.52
C TRP A 211 11.32 -18.43 0.05
N LEU A 212 10.92 -17.39 0.78
CA LEU A 212 11.87 -16.39 1.31
C LEU A 212 12.88 -17.02 2.29
N PRO A 213 12.46 -17.87 3.26
CA PRO A 213 13.42 -18.58 4.09
C PRO A 213 14.34 -19.52 3.30
N TRP A 214 13.85 -20.13 2.21
CA TRP A 214 14.70 -20.95 1.35
C TRP A 214 15.77 -20.12 0.64
N VAL A 215 15.40 -18.96 0.07
CA VAL A 215 16.35 -18.04 -0.56
C VAL A 215 17.41 -17.55 0.42
N ASP A 216 16.99 -17.24 1.65
CA ASP A 216 17.88 -16.75 2.71
C ASP A 216 18.72 -17.87 3.38
N GLY A 217 18.50 -19.16 3.02
CA GLY A 217 19.14 -20.29 3.70
C GLY A 217 18.66 -20.53 5.13
N LEU A 218 17.45 -20.09 5.46
CA LEU A 218 16.87 -20.12 6.80
C LEU A 218 15.68 -21.09 6.92
N LEU A 219 15.41 -21.92 5.91
CA LEU A 219 14.23 -22.79 5.88
C LEU A 219 14.15 -23.73 7.09
N ASP A 220 15.29 -24.26 7.55
CA ASP A 220 15.36 -25.13 8.72
C ASP A 220 15.06 -24.41 10.06
N GLN A 221 15.06 -23.09 10.07
CA GLN A 221 14.73 -22.25 11.23
C GLN A 221 13.24 -21.89 11.31
N VAL A 222 12.47 -22.19 10.26
CA VAL A 222 11.03 -21.97 10.27
C VAL A 222 10.37 -22.97 11.21
N PRO A 223 9.58 -22.52 12.21
CA PRO A 223 8.90 -23.41 13.13
C PRO A 223 7.98 -24.40 12.39
N LYS A 224 8.05 -25.68 12.80
CA LYS A 224 7.16 -26.72 12.27
C LYS A 224 5.74 -26.56 12.81
N ASP A 225 5.61 -26.11 14.06
CA ASP A 225 4.32 -25.83 14.68
C ASP A 225 3.75 -24.49 14.13
N PRO A 226 2.57 -24.52 13.48
CA PRO A 226 1.92 -23.31 13.00
C PRO A 226 1.65 -22.27 14.10
N ALA A 227 1.46 -22.68 15.35
CA ALA A 227 1.23 -21.76 16.46
C ALA A 227 2.46 -20.89 16.80
N GLU A 228 3.66 -21.37 16.48
CA GLU A 228 4.92 -20.65 16.70
C GLU A 228 5.30 -19.73 15.52
N ARG A 229 4.77 -20.00 14.33
CA ARG A 229 5.14 -19.30 13.08
C ARG A 229 4.89 -17.80 13.13
N LEU A 230 3.75 -17.39 13.68
CA LEU A 230 3.43 -15.94 13.76
C LEU A 230 4.44 -15.19 14.63
N ASN A 231 4.84 -15.76 15.76
CA ASN A 231 5.84 -15.15 16.64
C ASN A 231 7.22 -15.14 15.98
N TRP A 232 7.58 -16.21 15.30
CA TRP A 232 8.82 -16.28 14.53
C TRP A 232 8.85 -15.20 13.43
N LEU A 233 7.78 -15.06 12.66
CA LEU A 233 7.68 -14.02 11.61
C LEU A 233 7.79 -12.62 12.21
N ALA A 234 7.12 -12.36 13.34
CA ALA A 234 7.17 -11.08 14.04
C ALA A 234 8.56 -10.77 14.64
N SER A 235 9.37 -11.78 14.92
CA SER A 235 10.72 -11.65 15.49
C SER A 235 11.83 -11.52 14.45
N ARG A 236 11.51 -11.63 13.16
CA ARG A 236 12.52 -11.46 12.10
C ARG A 236 13.11 -10.06 12.16
N PRO A 237 14.44 -9.93 12.00
CA PRO A 237 15.08 -8.63 12.03
C PRO A 237 14.51 -7.71 10.95
N GLU A 238 14.11 -6.51 11.35
CA GLU A 238 13.87 -5.40 10.42
C GLU A 238 15.18 -4.67 10.16
N GLN A 239 15.24 -3.96 9.05
CA GLN A 239 16.40 -3.10 8.77
C GLN A 239 16.51 -1.99 9.82
N PRO A 240 17.72 -1.65 10.28
CA PRO A 240 17.91 -0.55 11.22
C PRO A 240 17.38 0.76 10.64
N MET A 241 16.60 1.47 11.43
CA MET A 241 16.04 2.76 11.04
C MET A 241 17.15 3.79 10.81
N GLY A 242 17.39 4.16 9.54
CA GLY A 242 18.39 5.14 9.14
C GLY A 242 18.06 6.57 9.60
N THR A 243 19.07 7.46 9.58
CA THR A 243 18.92 8.85 10.01
C THR A 243 17.86 9.61 9.20
N ALA A 244 17.81 9.44 7.89
CA ALA A 244 16.85 10.11 7.03
C ALA A 244 15.39 9.71 7.37
N LEU A 245 15.18 8.43 7.64
CA LEU A 245 13.88 7.91 8.05
C LEU A 245 13.45 8.47 9.41
N ARG A 246 14.38 8.52 10.39
CA ARG A 246 14.14 9.14 11.69
C ARG A 246 13.77 10.62 11.57
N GLN A 247 14.48 11.37 10.75
CA GLN A 247 14.18 12.79 10.48
C GLN A 247 12.80 12.98 9.85
N SER A 248 12.39 12.08 8.95
CA SER A 248 11.04 12.12 8.37
C SER A 248 9.95 11.85 9.42
N LEU A 249 10.15 10.90 10.33
CA LEU A 249 9.24 10.67 11.46
C LEU A 249 9.15 11.89 12.38
N GLU A 250 10.28 12.51 12.70
CA GLU A 250 10.32 13.73 13.52
C GLU A 250 9.61 14.91 12.84
N LYS A 251 9.76 15.05 11.53
CA LYS A 251 9.02 16.04 10.71
C LYS A 251 7.51 15.88 10.85
N TRP A 252 7.02 14.65 10.80
CA TRP A 252 5.59 14.38 10.74
C TRP A 252 4.93 14.24 12.11
N TYR A 253 5.65 13.74 13.13
CA TYR A 253 5.08 13.45 14.47
C TYR A 253 5.65 14.33 15.58
N GLY A 254 6.64 15.18 15.27
CA GLY A 254 7.42 15.93 16.24
C GLY A 254 8.57 15.11 16.85
N PRO A 255 9.63 15.79 17.38
CA PRO A 255 10.85 15.13 17.82
C PRO A 255 10.64 14.05 18.88
N ALA A 256 9.81 14.34 19.91
CA ALA A 256 9.60 13.42 21.02
C ALA A 256 8.92 12.11 20.58
N LYS A 257 7.86 12.18 19.76
CA LYS A 257 7.15 11.00 19.27
C LYS A 257 7.94 10.31 18.16
N GLY A 258 8.48 11.06 17.20
CA GLY A 258 9.25 10.49 16.10
C GLY A 258 10.45 9.68 16.56
N ALA A 259 11.12 10.08 17.66
CA ALA A 259 12.23 9.35 18.26
C ALA A 259 11.84 7.99 18.88
N GLN A 260 10.56 7.81 19.26
CA GLN A 260 10.07 6.61 19.95
C GLN A 260 9.48 5.55 19.01
N VAL A 261 9.20 5.88 17.76
CA VAL A 261 8.64 4.96 16.77
C VAL A 261 9.61 3.80 16.53
N LYS A 262 9.09 2.58 16.58
CA LYS A 262 9.85 1.33 16.40
C LYS A 262 9.67 0.75 15.00
N HIS A 263 8.43 0.73 14.52
CA HIS A 263 8.06 0.17 13.23
C HIS A 263 7.51 1.27 12.33
N THR A 264 8.02 1.35 11.12
CA THR A 264 7.65 2.39 10.17
C THR A 264 7.54 1.84 8.75
N GLU A 265 6.75 2.50 7.93
CA GLU A 265 6.76 2.36 6.48
C GLU A 265 6.98 3.74 5.89
N ALA A 266 7.76 3.83 4.83
CA ALA A 266 8.09 5.11 4.23
C ALA A 266 7.82 5.14 2.73
N PHE A 267 7.59 6.37 2.24
CA PHE A 267 7.25 6.61 0.86
C PHE A 267 8.00 7.83 0.33
N GLU A 268 8.53 7.72 -0.89
CA GLU A 268 9.14 8.81 -1.63
C GLU A 268 8.13 9.39 -2.62
N VAL A 269 7.97 10.70 -2.68
CA VAL A 269 7.08 11.35 -3.65
C VAL A 269 7.66 11.25 -5.05
N CYS A 270 6.91 10.64 -5.97
CA CYS A 270 7.25 10.59 -7.39
C CYS A 270 7.11 11.98 -8.02
N GLU A 271 8.03 12.36 -8.90
CA GLU A 271 8.01 13.64 -9.61
C GLU A 271 6.90 13.74 -10.67
N TYR A 272 6.19 12.63 -10.96
CA TYR A 272 5.07 12.57 -11.90
C TYR A 272 3.73 12.54 -11.17
N GLY A 273 2.67 12.95 -11.88
CA GLY A 273 1.37 13.12 -11.26
C GLY A 273 1.24 14.44 -10.50
N ARG A 274 0.30 14.52 -9.57
CA ARG A 274 0.10 15.71 -8.74
C ARG A 274 1.20 15.85 -7.70
N GLN A 275 1.82 17.03 -7.65
CA GLN A 275 2.87 17.31 -6.66
C GLN A 275 2.23 17.86 -5.36
N PRO A 276 2.37 17.16 -4.23
CA PRO A 276 1.76 17.55 -2.97
C PRO A 276 2.65 18.52 -2.18
N GLY A 277 2.05 19.52 -1.53
CA GLY A 277 2.67 20.22 -0.41
C GLY A 277 2.50 19.43 0.91
N ASN A 278 3.11 19.90 2.01
CA ASN A 278 3.00 19.25 3.32
C ASN A 278 1.54 19.13 3.79
N ASP A 279 0.71 20.14 3.53
CA ASP A 279 -0.71 20.13 3.91
C ASP A 279 -1.51 19.11 3.09
N ASP A 280 -1.16 18.90 1.81
CA ASP A 280 -1.75 17.86 0.99
C ASP A 280 -1.37 16.47 1.52
N ILE A 281 -0.11 16.27 1.90
CA ILE A 281 0.34 15.00 2.50
C ILE A 281 -0.42 14.73 3.81
N ARG A 282 -0.59 15.73 4.69
CA ARG A 282 -1.38 15.54 5.92
C ARG A 282 -2.84 15.18 5.66
N LYS A 283 -3.44 15.76 4.60
CA LYS A 283 -4.82 15.41 4.18
C LYS A 283 -4.89 13.99 3.61
N LEU A 284 -3.90 13.58 2.82
CA LEU A 284 -3.84 12.26 2.19
C LEU A 284 -3.38 11.13 3.13
N PHE A 285 -2.63 11.46 4.18
CA PHE A 285 -2.16 10.55 5.22
C PHE A 285 -2.64 11.03 6.59
N PRO A 286 -3.94 10.87 6.93
CA PRO A 286 -4.53 11.45 8.13
C PRO A 286 -4.02 10.83 9.44
N MET A 287 -3.25 9.74 9.37
CA MET A 287 -2.55 9.15 10.50
C MET A 287 -1.28 9.92 10.91
N LEU A 288 -0.76 10.80 10.07
CA LEU A 288 0.39 11.65 10.42
C LEU A 288 0.01 12.61 11.55
N GLY A 289 0.95 12.93 12.43
CA GLY A 289 0.74 13.87 13.52
C GLY A 289 0.29 15.26 13.03
N LYS A 290 -0.45 15.98 13.89
CA LYS A 290 -0.91 17.36 13.59
C LYS A 290 0.22 18.36 13.78
#